data_c89420c3e1888c122d7f8ecbd6b90664
#
_entry.id   c89420c3e1888c122d7f8ecbd6b90664
#
_cell.length_a   1.000
_cell.length_b   1.000
_cell.length_c   1.000
_cell.angle_alpha   90.00
_cell.angle_beta   90.00
_cell.angle_gamma   90.00
#
_symmetry.space_group_name_H-M   'P 1'
#
loop_
_entity.id
_entity.type
_entity.pdbx_description
1 polymer ?
#
loop_
_entity_poly.entity_id
_entity_poly.type
_entity_poly.pdbx_seq_one_letter_code
_entity_poly.pdbx_strand_id
1 'polypeptide(L)'
;MKKLLALLMALVLALGGVFALAEEFALPSFTAERHWSVNRDRVIELLGMMGMNNDETAKTVDAFVAIMGNLGSRVVFADNGLEFSIQMCGEDLLSLAGELNDTGLMFGTSLLSGYLLNVPMETVNTYIGQFSEMLEAAQTGNEDLMASVQTMMVSASEYTADFLTAFSAAYQYGEPIQEDIDFGDGLTFNTRIPGTFDVPTALAAINGLFEKLAQDENYMSAVRAVAQAMGEDMDADFTIPPIELDPENCPDISLNVYRNLDDAGEPQGTATCVTVDLLSVDGVPANCRVVVDDGAFSLTGASGDVSVSFDFRLTESGAVITLAFDVEGEYVGFVITAEVGETLTFVTDVYLLDDTAPVLTQTDVYSWGGARTLTLDGEGKTLLSVEQLMNLTDDDPLVSELIGNAMVGWFSVIGKASTLMPDELGALMSANLYAVLGN
;
A
#
# COMPACT_ATOMS: atom_id res chain seq x y z
N MET A 1 -13.94 5.07 -29.77
CA MET A 1 -14.47 3.71 -29.78
C MET A 1 -13.42 2.63 -29.58
N LYS A 2 -12.36 2.49 -30.43
CA LYS A 2 -11.29 1.48 -30.22
C LYS A 2 -10.67 1.51 -28.82
N LYS A 3 -10.50 2.70 -28.20
CA LYS A 3 -9.99 2.84 -26.82
C LYS A 3 -11.00 2.38 -25.76
N LEU A 4 -12.30 2.59 -25.96
CA LEU A 4 -13.35 2.10 -25.07
C LEU A 4 -13.47 0.58 -25.17
N LEU A 5 -13.41 0.05 -26.38
CA LEU A 5 -13.41 -1.39 -26.64
C LEU A 5 -12.16 -2.06 -26.02
N ALA A 6 -10.98 -1.43 -26.20
CA ALA A 6 -9.75 -1.90 -25.58
C ALA A 6 -9.82 -1.89 -24.05
N LEU A 7 -10.44 -0.86 -23.46
CA LEU A 7 -10.67 -0.79 -22.01
C LEU A 7 -11.63 -1.89 -21.53
N LEU A 8 -12.72 -2.11 -22.26
CA LEU A 8 -13.68 -3.18 -21.98
C LEU A 8 -13.02 -4.57 -22.11
N MET A 9 -12.23 -4.79 -23.16
CA MET A 9 -11.46 -6.03 -23.33
C MET A 9 -10.40 -6.22 -22.25
N ALA A 10 -9.69 -5.16 -21.86
CA ALA A 10 -8.75 -5.22 -20.75
C ALA A 10 -9.45 -5.56 -19.43
N LEU A 11 -10.65 -5.01 -19.21
CA LEU A 11 -11.47 -5.32 -18.04
C LEU A 11 -11.95 -6.79 -18.05
N VAL A 12 -12.40 -7.28 -19.23
CA VAL A 12 -12.78 -8.69 -19.43
C VAL A 12 -11.60 -9.63 -19.15
N LEU A 13 -10.41 -9.28 -19.66
CA LEU A 13 -9.20 -10.06 -19.44
C LEU A 13 -8.76 -10.02 -17.97
N ALA A 14 -8.84 -8.85 -17.34
CA ALA A 14 -8.51 -8.71 -15.92
C ALA A 14 -9.46 -9.54 -15.04
N LEU A 15 -10.76 -9.46 -15.30
CA LEU A 15 -11.76 -10.24 -14.57
C LEU A 15 -11.63 -11.74 -14.86
N GLY A 16 -11.43 -12.13 -16.12
CA GLY A 16 -11.18 -13.53 -16.48
C GLY A 16 -9.93 -14.10 -15.81
N GLY A 17 -8.86 -13.30 -15.71
CA GLY A 17 -7.64 -13.64 -14.97
C GLY A 17 -7.89 -13.79 -13.46
N VAL A 18 -8.71 -12.91 -12.87
CA VAL A 18 -9.09 -13.00 -11.45
C VAL A 18 -9.88 -14.28 -11.18
N PHE A 19 -10.81 -14.68 -12.08
CA PHE A 19 -11.56 -15.94 -11.94
C PHE A 19 -10.66 -17.16 -12.05
N ALA A 20 -9.72 -17.18 -13.01
CA ALA A 20 -8.76 -18.27 -13.15
C ALA A 20 -7.88 -18.41 -11.90
N LEU A 21 -7.38 -17.31 -11.36
CA LEU A 21 -6.62 -17.29 -10.12
C LEU A 21 -7.46 -17.73 -8.92
N ALA A 22 -8.72 -17.32 -8.86
CA ALA A 22 -9.62 -17.68 -7.76
C ALA A 22 -9.93 -19.20 -7.74
N GLU A 23 -10.12 -19.80 -8.92
CA GLU A 23 -10.33 -21.25 -9.04
C GLU A 23 -9.05 -22.02 -8.66
N GLU A 24 -7.88 -21.57 -9.11
CA GLU A 24 -6.60 -22.20 -8.81
C GLU A 24 -6.22 -22.11 -7.31
N PHE A 25 -6.48 -20.95 -6.68
CA PHE A 25 -6.17 -20.72 -5.26
C PHE A 25 -7.33 -21.03 -4.32
N ALA A 26 -8.48 -21.50 -4.83
CA ALA A 26 -9.69 -21.78 -4.05
C ALA A 26 -10.03 -20.62 -3.08
N LEU A 27 -10.00 -19.39 -3.58
CA LEU A 27 -10.27 -18.21 -2.77
C LEU A 27 -11.73 -18.25 -2.29
N PRO A 28 -11.98 -18.11 -0.99
CA PRO A 28 -13.34 -18.07 -0.47
C PRO A 28 -14.06 -16.82 -0.97
N SER A 29 -15.38 -16.93 -1.17
CA SER A 29 -16.18 -15.75 -1.47
C SER A 29 -16.05 -14.72 -0.34
N PHE A 30 -15.94 -13.45 -0.70
CA PHE A 30 -15.82 -12.35 0.25
C PHE A 30 -16.56 -11.10 -0.23
N THR A 31 -16.82 -10.20 0.69
CA THR A 31 -17.27 -8.84 0.41
C THR A 31 -16.26 -7.87 1.00
N ALA A 32 -15.81 -6.90 0.22
CA ALA A 32 -15.02 -5.77 0.68
C ALA A 32 -15.83 -4.49 0.54
N GLU A 33 -15.97 -3.75 1.62
CA GLU A 33 -16.67 -2.46 1.67
C GLU A 33 -15.68 -1.37 2.10
N ARG A 34 -15.71 -0.24 1.40
CA ARG A 34 -14.87 0.92 1.70
C ARG A 34 -15.74 2.12 1.96
N HIS A 35 -15.43 2.83 3.02
CA HIS A 35 -16.07 4.07 3.44
C HIS A 35 -15.02 5.14 3.73
N TRP A 36 -15.39 6.40 3.53
CA TRP A 36 -14.55 7.54 3.84
C TRP A 36 -15.24 8.46 4.84
N SER A 37 -14.46 9.06 5.70
CA SER A 37 -14.89 10.13 6.60
C SER A 37 -13.88 11.26 6.53
N VAL A 38 -14.36 12.49 6.37
CA VAL A 38 -13.51 13.69 6.30
C VAL A 38 -13.83 14.56 7.50
N ASN A 39 -12.79 14.98 8.20
CA ASN A 39 -12.92 15.88 9.34
C ASN A 39 -13.07 17.32 8.87
N ARG A 40 -14.29 17.82 8.97
CA ARG A 40 -14.66 19.18 8.54
C ARG A 40 -13.76 20.26 9.12
N ASP A 41 -13.55 20.22 10.43
CA ASP A 41 -12.85 21.28 11.13
C ASP A 41 -11.38 21.33 10.74
N ARG A 42 -10.77 20.19 10.50
CA ARG A 42 -9.39 20.10 10.01
C ARG A 42 -9.26 20.60 8.58
N VAL A 43 -10.23 20.32 7.70
CA VAL A 43 -10.24 20.85 6.32
C VAL A 43 -10.39 22.37 6.34
N ILE A 44 -11.28 22.92 7.19
CA ILE A 44 -11.45 24.38 7.34
C ILE A 44 -10.16 25.02 7.85
N GLU A 45 -9.48 24.39 8.81
CA GLU A 45 -8.21 24.88 9.35
C GLU A 45 -7.14 24.94 8.26
N LEU A 46 -6.96 23.84 7.49
CA LEU A 46 -6.03 23.78 6.35
C LEU A 46 -6.31 24.90 5.31
N LEU A 47 -7.58 25.07 4.93
CA LEU A 47 -7.96 26.10 3.98
C LEU A 47 -7.78 27.51 4.56
N GLY A 48 -7.95 27.65 5.88
CA GLY A 48 -7.68 28.89 6.60
C GLY A 48 -6.22 29.31 6.53
N MET A 49 -5.29 28.36 6.66
CA MET A 49 -3.85 28.61 6.52
C MET A 49 -3.49 29.03 5.08
N MET A 50 -4.22 28.54 4.09
CA MET A 50 -4.08 28.95 2.68
C MET A 50 -4.77 30.30 2.38
N GLY A 51 -5.36 30.96 3.37
CA GLY A 51 -6.08 32.24 3.21
C GLY A 51 -7.50 32.10 2.62
N MET A 52 -8.03 30.88 2.54
CA MET A 52 -9.34 30.55 1.98
C MET A 52 -10.40 30.37 3.08
N ASN A 53 -10.51 31.32 4.00
CA ASN A 53 -11.44 31.27 5.13
C ASN A 53 -12.58 32.24 4.94
N ASN A 54 -13.65 31.81 4.27
CA ASN A 54 -14.87 32.59 4.11
C ASN A 54 -16.13 31.69 4.18
N ASP A 55 -17.31 32.30 4.31
CA ASP A 55 -18.57 31.56 4.47
C ASP A 55 -18.92 30.66 3.26
N GLU A 56 -18.47 31.01 2.06
CA GLU A 56 -18.70 30.21 0.86
C GLU A 56 -17.81 28.96 0.86
N THR A 57 -16.55 29.14 1.23
CA THR A 57 -15.63 28.02 1.44
C THR A 57 -16.15 27.03 2.49
N ALA A 58 -16.64 27.54 3.62
CA ALA A 58 -17.21 26.71 4.68
C ALA A 58 -18.39 25.86 4.18
N LYS A 59 -19.32 26.45 3.42
CA LYS A 59 -20.47 25.74 2.82
C LYS A 59 -20.01 24.67 1.81
N THR A 60 -19.00 25.01 1.01
CA THR A 60 -18.45 24.04 0.03
C THR A 60 -17.79 22.84 0.74
N VAL A 61 -17.06 23.12 1.83
CA VAL A 61 -16.47 22.06 2.68
C VAL A 61 -17.56 21.22 3.33
N ASP A 62 -18.63 21.83 3.86
CA ASP A 62 -19.77 21.11 4.45
C ASP A 62 -20.38 20.13 3.45
N ALA A 63 -20.61 20.58 2.22
CA ALA A 63 -21.15 19.74 1.16
C ALA A 63 -20.17 18.62 0.76
N PHE A 64 -18.89 18.93 0.63
CA PHE A 64 -17.86 17.94 0.30
C PHE A 64 -17.74 16.85 1.39
N VAL A 65 -17.68 17.27 2.66
CA VAL A 65 -17.60 16.35 3.81
C VAL A 65 -18.83 15.44 3.86
N ALA A 66 -20.02 16.00 3.66
CA ALA A 66 -21.26 15.23 3.64
C ALA A 66 -21.27 14.20 2.50
N ILE A 67 -20.85 14.59 1.30
CA ILE A 67 -20.77 13.68 0.15
C ILE A 67 -19.75 12.58 0.41
N MET A 68 -18.54 12.90 0.85
CA MET A 68 -17.50 11.92 1.14
C MET A 68 -17.93 10.92 2.24
N GLY A 69 -18.60 11.43 3.30
CA GLY A 69 -19.09 10.57 4.38
C GLY A 69 -20.24 9.64 3.99
N ASN A 70 -20.91 9.93 2.85
CA ASN A 70 -21.97 9.07 2.31
C ASN A 70 -21.57 8.29 1.06
N LEU A 71 -20.35 8.53 0.57
CA LEU A 71 -19.77 7.80 -0.56
C LEU A 71 -19.09 6.52 -0.05
N GLY A 72 -19.28 5.42 -0.77
CA GLY A 72 -18.63 4.15 -0.50
C GLY A 72 -18.38 3.37 -1.77
N SER A 73 -17.65 2.30 -1.64
CA SER A 73 -17.55 1.29 -2.70
C SER A 73 -17.67 -0.10 -2.09
N ARG A 74 -18.22 -1.02 -2.87
CA ARG A 74 -18.37 -2.41 -2.49
C ARG A 74 -17.88 -3.30 -3.60
N VAL A 75 -17.10 -4.32 -3.23
CA VAL A 75 -16.68 -5.42 -4.09
C VAL A 75 -17.28 -6.69 -3.50
N VAL A 76 -17.96 -7.47 -4.29
CA VAL A 76 -18.45 -8.81 -3.93
C VAL A 76 -17.74 -9.81 -4.82
N PHE A 77 -16.95 -10.67 -4.21
CA PHE A 77 -16.37 -11.83 -4.88
C PHE A 77 -17.23 -13.03 -4.54
N ALA A 78 -17.90 -13.58 -5.53
CA ALA A 78 -18.81 -14.71 -5.41
C ALA A 78 -18.18 -15.96 -6.06
N ASP A 79 -18.78 -17.14 -5.79
CA ASP A 79 -18.28 -18.41 -6.32
C ASP A 79 -18.24 -18.46 -7.86
N ASN A 80 -19.12 -17.67 -8.51
CA ASN A 80 -19.23 -17.62 -9.97
C ASN A 80 -19.06 -16.22 -10.54
N GLY A 81 -18.58 -15.23 -9.76
CA GLY A 81 -18.57 -13.89 -10.31
C GLY A 81 -17.97 -12.81 -9.39
N LEU A 82 -17.89 -11.62 -9.95
CA LEU A 82 -17.43 -10.41 -9.28
C LEU A 82 -18.43 -9.28 -9.52
N GLU A 83 -18.78 -8.58 -8.45
CA GLU A 83 -19.55 -7.34 -8.53
C GLU A 83 -18.77 -6.21 -7.89
N PHE A 84 -18.70 -5.07 -8.57
CA PHE A 84 -18.18 -3.82 -8.05
C PHE A 84 -19.30 -2.78 -8.06
N SER A 85 -19.47 -2.04 -6.98
CA SER A 85 -20.39 -0.90 -6.96
C SER A 85 -19.79 0.31 -6.27
N ILE A 86 -20.17 1.48 -6.75
CA ILE A 86 -20.01 2.77 -6.07
C ILE A 86 -21.34 3.08 -5.45
N GLN A 87 -21.34 3.40 -4.16
CA GLN A 87 -22.52 3.61 -3.35
C GLN A 87 -22.59 5.05 -2.84
N MET A 88 -23.79 5.57 -2.68
CA MET A 88 -24.06 6.82 -1.99
C MET A 88 -25.27 6.63 -1.08
N CYS A 89 -25.12 7.00 0.19
CA CYS A 89 -26.15 6.76 1.23
C CYS A 89 -26.57 5.27 1.32
N GLY A 90 -25.65 4.33 1.04
CA GLY A 90 -25.91 2.88 1.03
C GLY A 90 -26.65 2.35 -0.21
N GLU A 91 -26.92 3.22 -1.20
CA GLU A 91 -27.52 2.81 -2.47
C GLU A 91 -26.51 2.80 -3.61
N ASP A 92 -26.54 1.74 -4.45
CA ASP A 92 -25.63 1.64 -5.59
C ASP A 92 -25.94 2.76 -6.63
N LEU A 93 -24.98 3.62 -6.86
CA LEU A 93 -25.02 4.63 -7.93
C LEU A 93 -24.58 4.03 -9.26
N LEU A 94 -23.49 3.29 -9.23
CA LEU A 94 -22.87 2.65 -10.38
C LEU A 94 -22.52 1.23 -10.00
N SER A 95 -22.86 0.28 -10.85
CA SER A 95 -22.47 -1.11 -10.68
C SER A 95 -21.90 -1.71 -11.96
N LEU A 96 -20.97 -2.62 -11.78
CA LEU A 96 -20.40 -3.48 -12.81
C LEU A 96 -20.37 -4.89 -12.22
N ALA A 97 -20.92 -5.86 -12.93
CA ALA A 97 -20.89 -7.25 -12.49
C ALA A 97 -20.48 -8.16 -13.65
N GLY A 98 -19.71 -9.20 -13.31
CA GLY A 98 -19.35 -10.30 -14.20
C GLY A 98 -19.80 -11.63 -13.59
N GLU A 99 -20.47 -12.46 -14.36
CA GLU A 99 -20.95 -13.80 -13.95
C GLU A 99 -20.41 -14.84 -14.93
N LEU A 100 -19.74 -15.84 -14.38
CA LEU A 100 -19.33 -17.03 -15.12
C LEU A 100 -20.44 -18.08 -14.99
N ASN A 101 -20.95 -18.58 -16.12
CA ASN A 101 -21.96 -19.63 -16.17
C ASN A 101 -21.65 -20.63 -17.29
N ASP A 102 -22.51 -21.64 -17.48
CA ASP A 102 -22.30 -22.71 -18.46
C ASP A 102 -22.18 -22.21 -19.91
N THR A 103 -22.66 -21.00 -20.21
CA THR A 103 -22.65 -20.44 -21.58
C THR A 103 -21.44 -19.55 -21.83
N GLY A 104 -20.78 -19.07 -20.80
CA GLY A 104 -19.67 -18.16 -20.89
C GLY A 104 -19.61 -17.16 -19.74
N LEU A 105 -18.88 -16.08 -19.95
CA LEU A 105 -18.76 -14.98 -19.04
C LEU A 105 -19.69 -13.84 -19.45
N MET A 106 -20.65 -13.49 -18.64
CA MET A 106 -21.57 -12.39 -18.84
C MET A 106 -21.16 -11.16 -18.05
N PHE A 107 -21.24 -9.99 -18.65
CA PHE A 107 -20.99 -8.70 -17.98
C PHE A 107 -22.21 -7.80 -18.09
N GLY A 108 -22.49 -7.11 -17.01
CA GLY A 108 -23.51 -6.07 -16.95
C GLY A 108 -23.01 -4.84 -16.21
N THR A 109 -23.51 -3.68 -16.61
CA THR A 109 -23.27 -2.43 -15.90
C THR A 109 -24.55 -1.60 -15.85
N SER A 110 -24.73 -0.87 -14.76
CA SER A 110 -25.85 0.05 -14.63
C SER A 110 -25.85 1.18 -15.66
N LEU A 111 -24.68 1.49 -16.27
CA LEU A 111 -24.57 2.45 -17.38
C LEU A 111 -25.21 1.96 -18.66
N LEU A 112 -25.27 0.65 -18.88
CA LEU A 112 -25.86 0.01 -20.04
C LEU A 112 -26.94 -0.98 -19.63
N SER A 113 -27.92 -0.51 -18.84
CA SER A 113 -28.93 -1.33 -18.19
C SER A 113 -29.75 -2.21 -19.15
N GLY A 114 -29.86 -1.82 -20.43
CA GLY A 114 -30.56 -2.59 -21.48
C GLY A 114 -29.71 -3.66 -22.17
N TYR A 115 -28.45 -3.81 -21.78
CA TYR A 115 -27.49 -4.71 -22.44
C TYR A 115 -26.74 -5.59 -21.46
N LEU A 116 -26.38 -6.77 -21.94
CA LEU A 116 -25.37 -7.65 -21.33
C LEU A 116 -24.35 -8.02 -22.40
N LEU A 117 -23.08 -7.98 -22.04
CA LEU A 117 -22.01 -8.53 -22.86
C LEU A 117 -21.85 -10.01 -22.54
N ASN A 118 -21.87 -10.85 -23.56
CA ASN A 118 -21.61 -12.28 -23.44
C ASN A 118 -20.30 -12.64 -24.15
N VAL A 119 -19.39 -13.23 -23.40
CA VAL A 119 -18.16 -13.83 -23.92
C VAL A 119 -18.36 -15.35 -23.91
N PRO A 120 -18.50 -16.01 -25.07
CA PRO A 120 -18.71 -17.46 -25.11
C PRO A 120 -17.62 -18.23 -24.37
N MET A 121 -17.97 -19.38 -23.76
CA MET A 121 -17.03 -20.18 -22.99
C MET A 121 -15.80 -20.60 -23.79
N GLU A 122 -15.93 -20.88 -25.08
CA GLU A 122 -14.80 -21.19 -25.97
C GLU A 122 -13.78 -20.04 -26.02
N THR A 123 -14.29 -18.80 -26.07
CA THR A 123 -13.46 -17.58 -26.06
C THR A 123 -12.82 -17.39 -24.69
N VAL A 124 -13.59 -17.59 -23.62
CA VAL A 124 -13.09 -17.53 -22.22
C VAL A 124 -11.95 -18.53 -22.03
N ASN A 125 -12.15 -19.79 -22.42
CA ASN A 125 -11.14 -20.85 -22.32
C ASN A 125 -9.89 -20.55 -23.15
N THR A 126 -10.05 -19.95 -24.33
CA THR A 126 -8.91 -19.51 -25.15
C THR A 126 -8.07 -18.46 -24.44
N TYR A 127 -8.72 -17.45 -23.82
CA TYR A 127 -8.02 -16.41 -23.07
C TYR A 127 -7.42 -16.92 -21.77
N ILE A 128 -8.12 -17.80 -21.06
CA ILE A 128 -7.57 -18.47 -19.87
C ILE A 128 -6.34 -19.28 -20.24
N GLY A 129 -6.39 -20.04 -21.34
CA GLY A 129 -5.25 -20.78 -21.84
C GLY A 129 -4.05 -19.88 -22.18
N GLN A 130 -4.27 -18.78 -22.90
CA GLN A 130 -3.23 -17.81 -23.22
C GLN A 130 -2.67 -17.13 -21.96
N PHE A 131 -3.54 -16.83 -20.98
CA PHE A 131 -3.12 -16.25 -19.71
C PHE A 131 -2.36 -17.26 -18.87
N SER A 132 -2.77 -18.53 -18.84
CA SER A 132 -2.03 -19.61 -18.18
C SER A 132 -0.67 -19.84 -18.83
N GLU A 133 -0.59 -19.85 -20.17
CA GLU A 133 0.70 -19.92 -20.88
C GLU A 133 1.60 -18.72 -20.56
N MET A 134 1.03 -17.52 -20.44
CA MET A 134 1.77 -16.31 -20.04
C MET A 134 2.19 -16.36 -18.57
N LEU A 135 1.33 -16.89 -17.69
CA LEU A 135 1.65 -17.13 -16.28
C LEU A 135 2.71 -18.22 -16.11
N GLU A 136 2.61 -19.33 -16.84
CA GLU A 136 3.63 -20.37 -16.85
C GLU A 136 4.97 -19.85 -17.37
N ALA A 137 4.95 -19.01 -18.42
CA ALA A 137 6.15 -18.35 -18.92
C ALA A 137 6.72 -17.34 -17.89
N ALA A 138 5.85 -16.61 -17.18
CA ALA A 138 6.23 -15.71 -16.11
C ALA A 138 6.66 -16.49 -14.84
N GLN A 139 6.05 -17.62 -14.53
CA GLN A 139 6.41 -18.49 -13.43
C GLN A 139 7.75 -19.20 -13.69
N THR A 140 7.99 -19.74 -14.89
CA THR A 140 9.29 -20.34 -15.24
C THR A 140 10.41 -19.29 -15.20
N GLY A 141 10.18 -18.08 -15.68
CA GLY A 141 11.11 -16.97 -15.49
C GLY A 141 11.29 -16.57 -14.02
N ASN A 142 10.22 -16.64 -13.22
CA ASN A 142 10.28 -16.39 -11.78
C ASN A 142 10.89 -17.54 -10.98
N GLU A 143 10.71 -18.81 -11.39
CA GLU A 143 11.34 -19.96 -10.73
C GLU A 143 12.86 -19.88 -10.86
N ASP A 144 13.37 -19.59 -12.05
CA ASP A 144 14.81 -19.40 -12.28
C ASP A 144 15.34 -18.18 -11.52
N LEU A 145 14.57 -17.08 -11.50
CA LEU A 145 14.89 -15.89 -10.72
C LEU A 145 14.87 -16.19 -9.21
N MET A 146 13.82 -16.86 -8.72
CA MET A 146 13.72 -17.24 -7.31
C MET A 146 14.80 -18.25 -6.91
N ALA A 147 15.15 -19.20 -7.76
CA ALA A 147 16.26 -20.13 -7.54
C ALA A 147 17.60 -19.38 -7.46
N SER A 148 17.78 -18.36 -8.32
CA SER A 148 18.97 -17.50 -8.28
C SER A 148 19.01 -16.66 -7.00
N VAL A 149 17.89 -16.04 -6.60
CA VAL A 149 17.78 -15.30 -5.33
C VAL A 149 18.04 -16.22 -4.14
N GLN A 150 17.48 -17.42 -4.14
CA GLN A 150 17.73 -18.40 -3.09
C GLN A 150 19.21 -18.81 -3.03
N THR A 151 19.85 -19.01 -4.17
CA THR A 151 21.29 -19.31 -4.25
C THR A 151 22.10 -18.15 -3.67
N MET A 152 21.78 -16.90 -4.01
CA MET A 152 22.41 -15.72 -3.40
C MET A 152 22.26 -15.70 -1.89
N MET A 153 21.04 -15.95 -1.38
CA MET A 153 20.77 -15.96 0.07
C MET A 153 21.54 -17.09 0.78
N VAL A 154 21.60 -18.29 0.20
CA VAL A 154 22.33 -19.44 0.76
C VAL A 154 23.82 -19.12 0.78
N SER A 155 24.41 -18.70 -0.32
CA SER A 155 25.83 -18.33 -0.39
C SER A 155 26.15 -17.18 0.60
N ALA A 156 25.32 -16.15 0.65
CA ALA A 156 25.53 -15.04 1.60
C ALA A 156 25.43 -15.51 3.06
N SER A 157 24.55 -16.48 3.35
CA SER A 157 24.40 -17.02 4.72
C SER A 157 25.65 -17.74 5.22
N GLU A 158 26.47 -18.33 4.34
CA GLU A 158 27.73 -18.98 4.71
C GLU A 158 28.74 -18.00 5.29
N TYR A 159 28.71 -16.74 4.88
CA TYR A 159 29.62 -15.70 5.35
C TYR A 159 29.03 -14.87 6.51
N THR A 160 27.76 -15.07 6.86
CA THR A 160 27.04 -14.25 7.86
C THR A 160 27.70 -14.32 9.23
N ALA A 161 28.13 -15.50 9.69
CA ALA A 161 28.76 -15.65 11.00
C ALA A 161 30.09 -14.91 11.12
N ASP A 162 30.93 -15.02 10.08
CA ASP A 162 32.21 -14.32 9.99
C ASP A 162 32.01 -12.80 9.91
N PHE A 163 31.06 -12.40 9.07
CA PHE A 163 30.68 -10.98 8.96
C PHE A 163 30.19 -10.41 10.28
N LEU A 164 29.24 -11.06 10.95
CA LEU A 164 28.71 -10.61 12.24
C LEU A 164 29.81 -10.54 13.30
N THR A 165 30.75 -11.47 13.30
CA THR A 165 31.91 -11.46 14.20
C THR A 165 32.80 -10.24 13.91
N ALA A 166 33.15 -9.99 12.65
CA ALA A 166 33.97 -8.86 12.25
C ALA A 166 33.26 -7.52 12.47
N PHE A 167 31.97 -7.47 12.14
CA PHE A 167 31.14 -6.26 12.31
C PHE A 167 30.90 -5.93 13.78
N SER A 168 30.70 -6.94 14.62
CA SER A 168 30.50 -6.73 16.05
C SER A 168 31.75 -6.16 16.74
N ALA A 169 32.96 -6.35 16.15
CA ALA A 169 34.17 -5.73 16.66
C ALA A 169 34.18 -4.19 16.53
N ALA A 170 33.33 -3.63 15.65
CA ALA A 170 33.12 -2.19 15.57
C ALA A 170 32.36 -1.62 16.79
N TYR A 171 31.65 -2.45 17.55
CA TYR A 171 30.95 -2.03 18.75
C TYR A 171 31.84 -2.14 19.97
N GLN A 172 32.03 -1.04 20.67
CA GLN A 172 32.75 -0.97 21.91
C GLN A 172 31.77 -0.50 23.00
N TYR A 173 31.34 -1.42 23.86
CA TYR A 173 30.46 -1.10 24.99
C TYR A 173 31.28 -0.70 26.22
N GLY A 174 30.85 0.39 26.83
CA GLY A 174 31.33 0.78 28.16
C GLY A 174 30.67 -0.04 29.26
N GLU A 175 31.01 0.30 30.49
CA GLU A 175 30.36 -0.34 31.65
C GLU A 175 28.91 0.13 31.80
N PRO A 176 27.97 -0.76 32.22
CA PRO A 176 26.61 -0.38 32.55
C PRO A 176 26.56 0.71 33.65
N ILE A 177 25.75 1.72 33.40
CA ILE A 177 25.53 2.83 34.35
C ILE A 177 24.09 2.72 34.84
N GLN A 178 23.93 2.56 36.15
CA GLN A 178 22.60 2.58 36.79
C GLN A 178 22.08 4.01 36.77
N GLU A 179 20.99 4.23 36.01
CA GLU A 179 20.39 5.55 35.79
C GLU A 179 18.93 5.37 35.40
N ASP A 180 18.02 5.96 36.20
CA ASP A 180 16.59 5.94 35.86
C ASP A 180 16.32 6.93 34.70
N ILE A 181 15.89 6.40 33.59
CA ILE A 181 15.68 7.15 32.36
C ILE A 181 14.23 6.98 31.96
N ASP A 182 13.56 8.10 31.75
CA ASP A 182 12.19 8.19 31.21
C ASP A 182 12.23 8.92 29.86
N PHE A 183 11.83 8.22 28.79
CA PHE A 183 11.72 8.80 27.46
C PHE A 183 10.40 9.54 27.21
N GLY A 184 9.48 9.59 28.20
CA GLY A 184 8.25 10.37 28.17
C GLY A 184 7.05 9.68 27.49
N ASP A 185 7.24 8.50 26.92
CA ASP A 185 6.23 7.70 26.22
C ASP A 185 5.84 6.41 26.99
N GLY A 186 6.08 6.43 28.32
CA GLY A 186 5.83 5.29 29.20
C GLY A 186 6.97 4.26 29.21
N LEU A 187 8.04 4.52 28.47
CA LEU A 187 9.24 3.70 28.42
C LEU A 187 10.24 4.20 29.45
N THR A 188 10.45 3.39 30.49
CA THR A 188 11.43 3.68 31.53
C THR A 188 12.47 2.58 31.59
N PHE A 189 13.73 2.96 31.78
CA PHE A 189 14.86 2.05 31.88
C PHE A 189 15.68 2.42 33.08
N ASN A 190 16.29 1.42 33.76
CA ASN A 190 17.12 1.62 34.92
C ASN A 190 18.62 1.57 34.63
N THR A 191 19.00 1.23 33.40
CA THR A 191 20.40 1.03 33.04
C THR A 191 20.69 1.57 31.67
N ARG A 192 21.74 2.37 31.55
CA ARG A 192 22.33 2.84 30.30
C ARG A 192 23.69 2.19 30.07
N ILE A 193 23.91 1.62 28.91
CA ILE A 193 25.17 1.05 28.47
C ILE A 193 25.69 1.95 27.34
N PRO A 194 26.64 2.86 27.62
CA PRO A 194 27.23 3.70 26.60
C PRO A 194 28.08 2.86 25.67
N GLY A 195 28.16 3.26 24.40
CA GLY A 195 28.99 2.58 23.42
C GLY A 195 29.45 3.54 22.34
N THR A 196 30.42 3.08 21.58
CA THR A 196 30.88 3.71 20.36
C THR A 196 30.87 2.70 19.23
N PHE A 197 30.62 3.19 18.04
CA PHE A 197 30.65 2.41 16.82
C PHE A 197 31.74 2.96 15.91
N ASP A 198 32.80 2.16 15.75
CA ASP A 198 33.93 2.48 14.88
C ASP A 198 33.56 2.21 13.42
N VAL A 199 33.22 3.27 12.70
CA VAL A 199 32.81 3.23 11.31
C VAL A 199 33.88 2.58 10.40
N PRO A 200 35.16 2.89 10.50
CA PRO A 200 36.21 2.21 9.73
C PRO A 200 36.25 0.71 9.90
N THR A 201 36.13 0.21 11.14
CA THR A 201 36.09 -1.23 11.43
C THR A 201 34.84 -1.89 10.84
N ALA A 202 33.69 -1.26 10.98
CA ALA A 202 32.44 -1.76 10.36
C ALA A 202 32.55 -1.82 8.83
N LEU A 203 33.09 -0.77 8.23
CA LEU A 203 33.31 -0.70 6.79
C LEU A 203 34.29 -1.77 6.30
N ALA A 204 35.37 -2.01 7.04
CA ALA A 204 36.29 -3.10 6.73
C ALA A 204 35.58 -4.48 6.77
N ALA A 205 34.68 -4.69 7.73
CA ALA A 205 33.88 -5.89 7.79
C ALA A 205 32.92 -6.04 6.59
N ILE A 206 32.25 -4.94 6.19
CA ILE A 206 31.37 -4.91 5.02
C ILE A 206 32.15 -5.19 3.73
N ASN A 207 33.28 -4.51 3.55
CA ASN A 207 34.13 -4.72 2.38
C ASN A 207 34.71 -6.15 2.35
N GLY A 208 35.06 -6.71 3.51
CA GLY A 208 35.48 -8.11 3.63
C GLY A 208 34.36 -9.11 3.26
N LEU A 209 33.11 -8.80 3.56
CA LEU A 209 31.96 -9.57 3.09
C LEU A 209 31.82 -9.45 1.57
N PHE A 210 31.88 -8.23 1.01
CA PHE A 210 31.78 -8.01 -0.43
C PHE A 210 32.89 -8.71 -1.20
N GLU A 211 34.11 -8.73 -0.67
CA GLU A 211 35.22 -9.45 -1.27
C GLU A 211 34.97 -10.96 -1.30
N LYS A 212 34.46 -11.54 -0.20
CA LYS A 212 34.09 -12.96 -0.14
C LYS A 212 32.96 -13.29 -1.12
N LEU A 213 31.91 -12.48 -1.18
CA LEU A 213 30.80 -12.65 -2.11
C LEU A 213 31.25 -12.51 -3.58
N ALA A 214 32.15 -11.58 -3.87
CA ALA A 214 32.71 -11.40 -5.22
C ALA A 214 33.58 -12.58 -5.66
N GLN A 215 34.17 -13.32 -4.72
CA GLN A 215 34.97 -14.54 -4.98
C GLN A 215 34.10 -15.81 -5.03
N ASP A 216 32.86 -15.76 -4.57
CA ASP A 216 31.93 -16.89 -4.63
C ASP A 216 31.29 -16.99 -6.02
N GLU A 217 31.72 -18.01 -6.79
CA GLU A 217 31.24 -18.24 -8.14
C GLU A 217 29.71 -18.50 -8.20
N ASN A 218 29.14 -19.16 -7.18
CA ASN A 218 27.70 -19.44 -7.11
C ASN A 218 26.92 -18.13 -6.89
N TYR A 219 27.39 -17.31 -5.95
CA TYR A 219 26.79 -16.00 -5.69
C TYR A 219 26.85 -15.11 -6.93
N MET A 220 28.01 -14.94 -7.54
CA MET A 220 28.19 -14.08 -8.70
C MET A 220 27.47 -14.59 -9.95
N SER A 221 27.34 -15.93 -10.12
CA SER A 221 26.52 -16.51 -11.18
C SER A 221 25.05 -16.19 -10.98
N ALA A 222 24.56 -16.29 -9.75
CA ALA A 222 23.18 -15.96 -9.40
C ALA A 222 22.89 -14.45 -9.55
N VAL A 223 23.83 -13.58 -9.16
CA VAL A 223 23.73 -12.13 -9.38
C VAL A 223 23.58 -11.78 -10.87
N ARG A 224 24.39 -12.41 -11.74
CA ARG A 224 24.26 -12.21 -13.19
C ARG A 224 22.94 -12.70 -13.74
N ALA A 225 22.46 -13.85 -13.27
CA ALA A 225 21.15 -14.38 -13.68
C ALA A 225 20.00 -13.44 -13.28
N VAL A 226 20.05 -12.87 -12.08
CA VAL A 226 19.08 -11.86 -11.62
C VAL A 226 19.15 -10.59 -12.47
N ALA A 227 20.36 -10.06 -12.73
CA ALA A 227 20.55 -8.88 -13.57
C ALA A 227 20.00 -9.09 -14.98
N GLN A 228 20.30 -10.26 -15.59
CA GLN A 228 19.80 -10.62 -16.90
C GLN A 228 18.26 -10.72 -16.93
N ALA A 229 17.64 -11.27 -15.88
CA ALA A 229 16.18 -11.32 -15.76
C ALA A 229 15.56 -9.92 -15.62
N MET A 230 16.30 -8.95 -15.08
CA MET A 230 15.89 -7.54 -15.01
C MET A 230 16.20 -6.75 -16.30
N GLY A 231 16.76 -7.41 -17.32
CA GLY A 231 17.10 -6.78 -18.60
C GLY A 231 18.43 -6.03 -18.62
N GLU A 232 19.27 -6.28 -17.62
CA GLU A 232 20.60 -5.67 -17.50
C GLU A 232 21.67 -6.70 -17.90
N ASP A 233 22.51 -6.34 -18.87
CA ASP A 233 23.72 -7.12 -19.20
C ASP A 233 24.84 -6.75 -18.23
N MET A 234 25.22 -7.68 -17.38
CA MET A 234 26.34 -7.51 -16.47
C MET A 234 27.61 -8.10 -17.08
N ASP A 235 28.66 -7.28 -17.13
CA ASP A 235 29.96 -7.72 -17.66
C ASP A 235 30.48 -8.97 -16.90
N ALA A 236 31.15 -9.87 -17.63
CA ALA A 236 31.72 -11.08 -17.03
C ALA A 236 32.77 -10.76 -15.94
N ASP A 237 33.40 -9.60 -16.06
CA ASP A 237 34.45 -9.10 -15.14
C ASP A 237 33.87 -8.18 -14.05
N PHE A 238 32.53 -8.09 -13.93
CA PHE A 238 31.93 -7.29 -12.87
C PHE A 238 32.39 -7.78 -11.50
N THR A 239 32.84 -6.84 -10.69
CA THR A 239 33.19 -7.06 -9.28
C THR A 239 32.38 -6.08 -8.43
N ILE A 240 32.05 -6.51 -7.22
CA ILE A 240 31.40 -5.62 -6.24
C ILE A 240 32.44 -4.60 -5.78
N PRO A 241 32.26 -3.30 -6.08
CA PRO A 241 33.25 -2.30 -5.68
C PRO A 241 33.28 -2.16 -4.16
N PRO A 242 34.45 -1.99 -3.54
CA PRO A 242 34.51 -1.66 -2.12
C PRO A 242 33.87 -0.29 -1.86
N ILE A 243 33.25 -0.15 -0.71
CA ILE A 243 32.79 1.16 -0.23
C ILE A 243 34.03 1.90 0.26
N GLU A 244 34.32 3.04 -0.36
CA GLU A 244 35.42 3.92 0.04
C GLU A 244 34.83 5.09 0.84
N LEU A 245 35.24 5.22 2.09
CA LEU A 245 34.95 6.37 2.92
C LEU A 245 36.30 7.00 3.32
N ASP A 246 36.33 8.31 3.37
CA ASP A 246 37.50 9.01 3.90
C ASP A 246 37.55 8.86 5.44
N PRO A 247 38.51 8.14 6.01
CA PRO A 247 38.59 7.92 7.44
C PRO A 247 38.63 9.22 8.28
N GLU A 248 39.16 10.32 7.68
CA GLU A 248 39.24 11.63 8.36
C GLU A 248 37.82 12.27 8.49
N ASN A 249 36.86 11.84 7.67
CA ASN A 249 35.49 12.32 7.66
C ASN A 249 34.46 11.31 8.27
N CYS A 250 34.95 10.25 8.90
CA CYS A 250 34.11 9.24 9.55
C CYS A 250 34.33 9.29 11.08
N PRO A 251 33.64 10.17 11.79
CA PRO A 251 33.72 10.20 13.25
C PRO A 251 33.11 8.92 13.83
N ASP A 252 33.62 8.49 14.99
CA ASP A 252 32.99 7.45 15.78
C ASP A 252 31.54 7.85 16.10
N ILE A 253 30.64 6.91 15.92
CA ILE A 253 29.23 7.12 16.24
C ILE A 253 29.00 6.76 17.69
N SER A 254 28.52 7.73 18.49
CA SER A 254 28.11 7.48 19.87
C SER A 254 26.75 6.79 19.89
N LEU A 255 26.62 5.73 20.68
CA LEU A 255 25.37 5.04 20.90
C LEU A 255 25.15 4.76 22.37
N ASN A 256 23.89 4.64 22.80
CA ASN A 256 23.54 4.17 24.13
C ASN A 256 22.49 3.07 23.98
N VAL A 257 22.69 1.98 24.71
CA VAL A 257 21.72 0.91 24.85
C VAL A 257 21.07 1.03 26.24
N TYR A 258 19.75 1.05 26.26
CA TYR A 258 18.97 1.16 27.49
C TYR A 258 18.21 -0.13 27.70
N ARG A 259 18.29 -0.67 28.91
CA ARG A 259 17.63 -1.88 29.38
C ARG A 259 17.25 -1.79 30.83
N ASN A 260 16.33 -2.60 31.25
CA ASN A 260 16.10 -2.88 32.64
C ASN A 260 16.94 -4.10 33.03
N LEU A 261 17.87 -3.93 33.99
CA LEU A 261 18.68 -5.00 34.52
C LEU A 261 18.35 -5.20 36.00
N ASP A 262 18.48 -6.43 36.48
CA ASP A 262 18.38 -6.73 37.94
C ASP A 262 19.72 -6.49 38.65
N ASP A 263 19.74 -6.75 39.95
CA ASP A 263 20.95 -6.60 40.78
C ASP A 263 22.10 -7.54 40.37
N ALA A 264 21.81 -8.59 39.60
CA ALA A 264 22.80 -9.51 39.05
C ALA A 264 23.28 -9.09 37.66
N GLY A 265 22.70 -8.05 37.08
CA GLY A 265 22.98 -7.56 35.72
C GLY A 265 22.26 -8.32 34.62
N GLU A 266 21.26 -9.13 34.96
CA GLU A 266 20.46 -9.89 33.98
C GLU A 266 19.28 -9.04 33.50
N PRO A 267 18.90 -9.15 32.21
CA PRO A 267 17.79 -8.39 31.65
C PRO A 267 16.45 -8.69 32.34
N GLN A 268 15.76 -7.63 32.71
CA GLN A 268 14.37 -7.67 33.20
C GLN A 268 13.42 -7.17 32.13
N GLY A 269 12.56 -8.06 31.60
CA GLY A 269 11.65 -7.73 30.52
C GLY A 269 12.31 -7.83 29.13
N THR A 270 11.56 -7.46 28.12
CA THR A 270 11.92 -7.59 26.69
C THR A 270 12.34 -6.26 26.06
N ALA A 271 11.94 -5.15 26.65
CA ALA A 271 12.18 -3.82 26.09
C ALA A 271 13.67 -3.47 26.03
N THR A 272 14.10 -3.06 24.88
CA THR A 272 15.45 -2.53 24.62
C THR A 272 15.30 -1.25 23.78
N CYS A 273 15.95 -0.18 24.24
CA CYS A 273 16.05 1.06 23.48
C CYS A 273 17.51 1.30 23.09
N VAL A 274 17.72 1.72 21.87
CA VAL A 274 19.03 2.13 21.37
C VAL A 274 18.91 3.55 20.85
N THR A 275 19.75 4.45 21.36
CA THR A 275 19.89 5.80 20.79
C THR A 275 21.25 5.93 20.10
N VAL A 276 21.23 6.58 18.95
CA VAL A 276 22.42 6.83 18.14
C VAL A 276 22.49 8.33 17.83
N ASP A 277 23.60 8.95 18.19
CA ASP A 277 23.88 10.34 17.86
C ASP A 277 24.76 10.38 16.62
N LEU A 278 24.25 11.01 15.56
CA LEU A 278 24.89 11.15 14.25
C LEU A 278 25.18 12.63 13.98
N LEU A 279 26.23 12.89 13.24
CA LEU A 279 26.40 14.18 12.58
C LEU A 279 25.87 14.06 11.14
N SER A 280 24.98 14.95 10.74
CA SER A 280 24.56 15.01 9.33
C SER A 280 25.71 15.50 8.46
N VAL A 281 25.58 15.30 7.13
CA VAL A 281 26.56 15.76 6.13
C VAL A 281 26.83 17.27 6.25
N ASP A 282 25.85 18.05 6.70
CA ASP A 282 25.95 19.50 6.88
C ASP A 282 26.36 19.91 8.32
N GLY A 283 26.73 18.94 9.16
CA GLY A 283 27.13 19.19 10.54
C GLY A 283 25.98 19.51 11.51
N VAL A 284 24.72 19.33 11.05
CA VAL A 284 23.55 19.43 11.92
C VAL A 284 23.45 18.15 12.73
N PRO A 285 23.30 18.20 14.07
CA PRO A 285 23.12 17.00 14.88
C PRO A 285 21.88 16.22 14.43
N ALA A 286 22.04 14.93 14.23
CA ALA A 286 20.96 14.02 14.00
C ALA A 286 20.95 12.95 15.08
N ASN A 287 19.79 12.56 15.53
CA ASN A 287 19.61 11.44 16.47
C ASN A 287 18.65 10.42 15.91
N CYS A 288 18.87 9.18 16.27
CA CYS A 288 17.98 8.09 15.95
C CYS A 288 17.73 7.28 17.24
N ARG A 289 16.49 6.93 17.47
CA ARG A 289 16.08 6.06 18.56
C ARG A 289 15.33 4.86 18.00
N VAL A 290 15.77 3.67 18.37
CA VAL A 290 15.10 2.41 18.05
C VAL A 290 14.66 1.77 19.35
N VAL A 291 13.40 1.40 19.45
CA VAL A 291 12.84 0.64 20.56
C VAL A 291 12.30 -0.68 20.05
N VAL A 292 12.69 -1.76 20.70
CA VAL A 292 12.16 -3.10 20.44
C VAL A 292 11.61 -3.62 21.75
N ASP A 293 10.36 -4.07 21.73
CA ASP A 293 9.70 -4.73 22.84
C ASP A 293 8.86 -5.89 22.33
N ASP A 294 8.27 -6.69 23.20
CA ASP A 294 7.42 -7.82 22.81
C ASP A 294 6.21 -7.33 21.96
N GLY A 295 6.23 -7.68 20.68
CA GLY A 295 5.18 -7.28 19.73
C GLY A 295 5.17 -5.79 19.36
N ALA A 296 6.21 -5.02 19.70
CA ALA A 296 6.31 -3.60 19.36
C ALA A 296 7.70 -3.25 18.81
N PHE A 297 7.70 -2.35 17.84
CA PHE A 297 8.90 -1.76 17.25
C PHE A 297 8.65 -0.27 17.02
N SER A 298 9.57 0.58 17.45
CA SER A 298 9.53 2.01 17.19
C SER A 298 10.87 2.49 16.66
N LEU A 299 10.84 3.32 15.64
CA LEU A 299 11.99 4.02 15.08
C LEU A 299 11.65 5.51 15.01
N THR A 300 12.42 6.33 15.68
CA THR A 300 12.32 7.78 15.56
C THR A 300 13.66 8.36 15.15
N GLY A 301 13.64 9.32 14.25
CA GLY A 301 14.82 10.06 13.80
C GLY A 301 14.52 11.55 13.78
N ALA A 302 15.51 12.37 14.16
CA ALA A 302 15.39 13.81 14.08
C ALA A 302 16.72 14.44 13.66
N SER A 303 16.65 15.49 12.85
CA SER A 303 17.82 16.31 12.46
C SER A 303 17.34 17.74 12.15
N GLY A 304 17.78 18.71 12.97
CA GLY A 304 17.28 20.07 12.88
C GLY A 304 15.77 20.13 13.09
N ASP A 305 15.08 20.74 12.13
CA ASP A 305 13.62 20.89 12.14
C ASP A 305 12.88 19.76 11.39
N VAL A 306 13.56 18.64 11.13
CA VAL A 306 13.00 17.46 10.48
C VAL A 306 12.96 16.31 11.45
N SER A 307 11.78 15.66 11.57
CA SER A 307 11.65 14.41 12.30
C SER A 307 10.83 13.38 11.52
N VAL A 308 11.14 12.12 11.76
CA VAL A 308 10.41 10.97 11.22
C VAL A 308 10.18 9.96 12.34
N SER A 309 8.99 9.39 12.38
CA SER A 309 8.70 8.26 13.25
C SER A 309 8.00 7.14 12.49
N PHE A 310 8.33 5.92 12.87
CA PHE A 310 7.66 4.70 12.45
C PHE A 310 7.43 3.85 13.69
N ASP A 311 6.17 3.53 13.97
CA ASP A 311 5.79 2.65 15.06
C ASP A 311 4.96 1.48 14.54
N PHE A 312 5.29 0.30 15.01
CA PHE A 312 4.53 -0.93 14.80
C PHE A 312 4.19 -1.53 16.15
N ARG A 313 2.94 -1.90 16.36
CA ARG A 313 2.50 -2.58 17.58
C ARG A 313 1.50 -3.67 17.26
N LEU A 314 1.75 -4.87 17.77
CA LEU A 314 0.74 -5.92 17.84
C LEU A 314 -0.26 -5.61 18.97
N THR A 315 -1.54 -5.86 18.70
CA THR A 315 -2.64 -5.78 19.67
C THR A 315 -3.24 -7.16 19.88
N GLU A 316 -4.16 -7.30 20.82
CA GLU A 316 -4.85 -8.59 21.04
C GLU A 316 -5.63 -9.07 19.80
N SER A 317 -6.12 -8.15 18.98
CA SER A 317 -6.97 -8.45 17.82
C SER A 317 -6.33 -8.08 16.47
N GLY A 318 -5.08 -7.61 16.44
CA GLY A 318 -4.50 -7.17 15.17
C GLY A 318 -3.18 -6.44 15.29
N ALA A 319 -3.03 -5.33 14.58
CA ALA A 319 -1.82 -4.52 14.57
C ALA A 319 -2.13 -3.04 14.32
N VAL A 320 -1.25 -2.17 14.81
CA VAL A 320 -1.26 -0.74 14.52
C VAL A 320 0.09 -0.35 13.94
N ILE A 321 0.08 0.38 12.84
CA ILE A 321 1.25 0.98 12.20
C ILE A 321 1.06 2.48 12.21
N THR A 322 2.02 3.22 12.72
CA THR A 322 2.06 4.68 12.63
C THR A 322 3.29 5.11 11.84
N LEU A 323 3.11 6.03 10.92
CA LEU A 323 4.18 6.68 10.19
C LEU A 323 3.94 8.18 10.25
N ALA A 324 4.91 8.95 10.72
CA ALA A 324 4.79 10.40 10.79
C ALA A 324 6.07 11.09 10.33
N PHE A 325 5.87 12.25 9.73
CA PHE A 325 6.89 13.16 9.27
C PHE A 325 6.57 14.57 9.79
N ASP A 326 7.55 15.26 10.30
CA ASP A 326 7.46 16.69 10.62
C ASP A 326 8.65 17.38 9.94
N VAL A 327 8.36 18.36 9.12
CA VAL A 327 9.38 19.16 8.41
C VAL A 327 9.07 20.62 8.64
N GLU A 328 9.92 21.32 9.40
CA GLU A 328 9.75 22.74 9.74
C GLU A 328 8.42 23.07 10.43
N GLY A 329 7.83 22.09 11.17
CA GLY A 329 6.54 22.22 11.82
C GLY A 329 5.33 21.88 10.92
N GLU A 330 5.57 21.39 9.72
CA GLU A 330 4.53 20.82 8.84
C GLU A 330 4.45 19.31 9.08
N TYR A 331 3.43 18.88 9.81
CA TYR A 331 3.21 17.50 10.20
C TYR A 331 2.35 16.75 9.17
N VAL A 332 2.78 15.54 8.82
CA VAL A 332 2.02 14.56 8.04
C VAL A 332 2.13 13.21 8.73
N GLY A 333 0.99 12.62 9.07
CA GLY A 333 0.93 11.32 9.75
C GLY A 333 -0.06 10.36 9.09
N PHE A 334 0.24 9.08 9.21
CA PHE A 334 -0.62 7.96 8.80
C PHE A 334 -0.69 6.97 9.95
N VAL A 335 -1.91 6.60 10.33
CA VAL A 335 -2.14 5.51 11.29
C VAL A 335 -2.98 4.46 10.60
N ILE A 336 -2.45 3.23 10.51
CA ILE A 336 -3.15 2.09 9.93
C ILE A 336 -3.42 1.11 11.07
N THR A 337 -4.70 0.89 11.36
CA THR A 337 -5.16 -0.09 12.33
C THR A 337 -5.76 -1.27 11.58
N ALA A 338 -5.23 -2.47 11.82
CA ALA A 338 -5.78 -3.72 11.33
C ALA A 338 -6.41 -4.47 12.48
N GLU A 339 -7.67 -4.84 12.36
CA GLU A 339 -8.41 -5.64 13.35
C GLU A 339 -8.93 -6.92 12.72
N VAL A 340 -8.65 -8.06 13.36
CA VAL A 340 -9.07 -9.39 12.93
C VAL A 340 -10.13 -9.92 13.89
N GLY A 341 -11.33 -10.15 13.38
CA GLY A 341 -12.47 -10.69 14.11
C GLY A 341 -13.32 -11.60 13.22
N GLU A 342 -14.63 -11.44 13.27
CA GLU A 342 -15.53 -12.04 12.26
C GLU A 342 -15.31 -11.43 10.88
N THR A 343 -14.77 -10.21 10.85
CA THR A 343 -14.32 -9.47 9.67
C THR A 343 -12.86 -9.06 9.86
N LEU A 344 -12.18 -8.77 8.76
CA LEU A 344 -10.92 -8.05 8.79
C LEU A 344 -11.22 -6.59 8.47
N THR A 345 -10.89 -5.71 9.38
CA THR A 345 -11.10 -4.27 9.21
C THR A 345 -9.75 -3.56 9.17
N PHE A 346 -9.56 -2.71 8.17
CA PHE A 346 -8.46 -1.75 8.13
C PHE A 346 -9.03 -0.35 8.26
N VAL A 347 -8.50 0.40 9.21
CA VAL A 347 -8.77 1.83 9.35
C VAL A 347 -7.48 2.57 9.06
N THR A 348 -7.51 3.46 8.09
CA THR A 348 -6.38 4.33 7.73
C THR A 348 -6.76 5.77 8.03
N ASP A 349 -6.12 6.35 9.02
CA ASP A 349 -6.25 7.75 9.39
C ASP A 349 -5.09 8.55 8.80
N VAL A 350 -5.40 9.66 8.18
CA VAL A 350 -4.44 10.61 7.61
C VAL A 350 -4.49 11.90 8.43
N TYR A 351 -3.34 12.28 8.97
CA TYR A 351 -3.16 13.47 9.78
C TYR A 351 -2.37 14.51 9.00
N LEU A 352 -2.80 15.75 9.10
CA LEU A 352 -2.10 16.92 8.55
C LEU A 352 -2.09 18.02 9.62
N LEU A 353 -1.04 18.80 9.68
CA LEU A 353 -0.76 19.89 10.62
C LEU A 353 -0.27 19.40 12.00
N ASP A 354 -0.91 18.41 12.59
CA ASP A 354 -0.56 17.78 13.87
C ASP A 354 -1.23 16.40 13.98
N ASP A 355 -0.99 15.71 15.07
CA ASP A 355 -1.50 14.36 15.38
C ASP A 355 -2.79 14.34 16.22
N THR A 356 -3.45 15.51 16.43
CA THR A 356 -4.59 15.59 17.34
C THR A 356 -5.87 14.98 16.77
N ALA A 357 -6.08 15.11 15.44
CA ALA A 357 -7.23 14.52 14.77
C ALA A 357 -6.95 14.29 13.28
N PRO A 358 -7.41 13.17 12.70
CA PRO A 358 -7.24 12.91 11.27
C PRO A 358 -8.04 13.90 10.42
N VAL A 359 -7.51 14.23 9.25
CA VAL A 359 -8.22 14.97 8.20
C VAL A 359 -9.13 14.04 7.40
N LEU A 360 -8.65 12.82 7.17
CA LEU A 360 -9.34 11.78 6.40
C LEU A 360 -9.20 10.45 7.13
N THR A 361 -10.31 9.73 7.26
CA THR A 361 -10.34 8.34 7.68
C THR A 361 -10.90 7.48 6.55
N GLN A 362 -10.20 6.43 6.16
CA GLN A 362 -10.69 5.39 5.28
C GLN A 362 -10.88 4.10 6.08
N THR A 363 -12.04 3.48 5.93
CA THR A 363 -12.34 2.19 6.55
C THR A 363 -12.63 1.16 5.48
N ASP A 364 -11.85 0.08 5.46
CA ASP A 364 -12.03 -1.08 4.60
C ASP A 364 -12.45 -2.28 5.46
N VAL A 365 -13.60 -2.86 5.15
CA VAL A 365 -14.14 -4.02 5.86
C VAL A 365 -14.21 -5.21 4.91
N TYR A 366 -13.53 -6.30 5.27
CA TYR A 366 -13.53 -7.56 4.53
C TYR A 366 -14.32 -8.60 5.32
N SER A 367 -15.38 -9.14 4.71
CA SER A 367 -16.23 -10.17 5.27
C SER A 367 -16.10 -11.44 4.45
N TRP A 368 -15.75 -12.55 5.09
CA TRP A 368 -15.67 -13.87 4.46
C TRP A 368 -16.87 -14.72 4.84
N GLY A 369 -17.25 -15.61 3.93
CA GLY A 369 -18.24 -16.65 4.17
C GLY A 369 -19.60 -16.36 3.58
N GLY A 370 -20.34 -17.45 3.38
CA GLY A 370 -21.62 -17.48 2.71
C GLY A 370 -21.43 -17.57 1.20
N ALA A 371 -21.49 -18.80 0.65
CA ALA A 371 -21.50 -19.01 -0.79
C ALA A 371 -22.52 -18.03 -1.41
N ARG A 372 -22.02 -17.07 -2.17
CA ARG A 372 -22.86 -16.12 -2.92
C ARG A 372 -22.75 -16.51 -4.38
N THR A 373 -23.89 -16.61 -5.02
CA THR A 373 -23.97 -16.81 -6.46
C THR A 373 -24.50 -15.53 -7.05
N LEU A 374 -23.75 -14.95 -7.98
CA LEU A 374 -24.22 -13.82 -8.78
C LEU A 374 -25.13 -14.35 -9.88
N THR A 375 -26.20 -13.62 -10.16
CA THR A 375 -27.09 -13.90 -11.28
C THR A 375 -27.37 -12.60 -12.01
N LEU A 376 -26.85 -12.49 -13.23
CA LEU A 376 -27.18 -11.39 -14.11
C LEU A 376 -28.48 -11.69 -14.82
N ASP A 377 -29.54 -10.98 -14.40
CA ASP A 377 -30.85 -11.13 -15.06
C ASP A 377 -30.78 -10.60 -16.51
N GLY A 378 -30.93 -11.50 -17.45
CA GLY A 378 -30.95 -11.22 -18.89
C GLY A 378 -32.37 -10.96 -19.45
N GLU A 379 -33.42 -11.04 -18.62
CA GLU A 379 -34.79 -10.85 -19.09
C GLU A 379 -34.99 -9.43 -19.60
N GLY A 380 -35.41 -9.31 -20.84
CA GLY A 380 -35.63 -8.00 -21.50
C GLY A 380 -34.35 -7.24 -21.92
N LYS A 381 -33.16 -7.84 -21.75
CA LYS A 381 -31.89 -7.23 -22.16
C LYS A 381 -31.41 -7.77 -23.50
N THR A 382 -30.68 -6.91 -24.23
CA THR A 382 -30.03 -7.29 -25.47
C THR A 382 -28.66 -7.92 -25.14
N LEU A 383 -28.46 -9.17 -25.55
CA LEU A 383 -27.17 -9.84 -25.46
C LEU A 383 -26.28 -9.40 -26.59
N LEU A 384 -25.13 -8.84 -26.26
CA LEU A 384 -24.08 -8.45 -27.21
C LEU A 384 -22.94 -9.48 -27.11
N SER A 385 -22.52 -10.02 -28.25
CA SER A 385 -21.31 -10.86 -28.28
C SER A 385 -20.06 -9.99 -28.45
N VAL A 386 -18.92 -10.49 -27.93
CA VAL A 386 -17.61 -9.86 -28.18
C VAL A 386 -17.34 -9.72 -29.67
N GLU A 387 -17.69 -10.73 -30.46
CA GLU A 387 -17.51 -10.72 -31.90
C GLU A 387 -18.32 -9.60 -32.60
N GLN A 388 -19.56 -9.36 -32.14
CA GLN A 388 -20.35 -8.23 -32.60
C GLN A 388 -19.66 -6.91 -32.31
N LEU A 389 -19.18 -6.74 -31.07
CA LEU A 389 -18.49 -5.51 -30.64
C LEU A 389 -17.17 -5.28 -31.40
N MET A 390 -16.40 -6.33 -31.66
CA MET A 390 -15.13 -6.25 -32.37
C MET A 390 -15.32 -5.85 -33.87
N ASN A 391 -16.46 -6.18 -34.45
CA ASN A 391 -16.78 -5.88 -35.83
C ASN A 391 -17.52 -4.55 -36.06
N LEU A 392 -17.81 -3.80 -34.97
CA LEU A 392 -18.46 -2.49 -35.05
C LEU A 392 -17.57 -1.46 -35.75
N THR A 393 -18.17 -0.74 -36.68
CA THR A 393 -17.60 0.45 -37.32
C THR A 393 -18.19 1.71 -36.71
N ASP A 394 -17.53 2.85 -36.85
CA ASP A 394 -18.00 4.12 -36.27
C ASP A 394 -19.38 4.55 -36.80
N ASP A 395 -19.75 4.08 -38.00
CA ASP A 395 -21.04 4.37 -38.66
C ASP A 395 -22.14 3.35 -38.29
N ASP A 396 -21.83 2.32 -37.47
CA ASP A 396 -22.81 1.31 -37.10
C ASP A 396 -23.91 1.91 -36.23
N PRO A 397 -25.18 1.73 -36.53
CA PRO A 397 -26.28 2.22 -35.69
C PRO A 397 -26.22 1.76 -34.24
N LEU A 398 -25.71 0.54 -33.96
CA LEU A 398 -25.54 0.00 -32.62
C LEU A 398 -24.56 0.85 -31.81
N VAL A 399 -23.54 1.45 -32.40
CA VAL A 399 -22.61 2.35 -31.71
C VAL A 399 -23.33 3.57 -31.17
N SER A 400 -24.15 4.20 -32.02
CA SER A 400 -24.95 5.37 -31.59
C SER A 400 -25.94 4.99 -30.49
N GLU A 401 -26.53 3.82 -30.59
CA GLU A 401 -27.46 3.29 -29.60
C GLU A 401 -26.76 3.03 -28.24
N LEU A 402 -25.59 2.38 -28.23
CA LEU A 402 -24.79 2.13 -27.02
C LEU A 402 -24.33 3.43 -26.38
N ILE A 403 -23.85 4.39 -27.16
CA ILE A 403 -23.48 5.72 -26.65
C ILE A 403 -24.70 6.42 -26.02
N GLY A 404 -25.85 6.39 -26.73
CA GLY A 404 -27.09 6.96 -26.22
C GLY A 404 -27.52 6.34 -24.87
N ASN A 405 -27.48 5.01 -24.76
CA ASN A 405 -27.81 4.29 -23.53
C ASN A 405 -26.81 4.59 -22.41
N ALA A 406 -25.51 4.64 -22.71
CA ALA A 406 -24.48 5.00 -21.72
C ALA A 406 -24.67 6.43 -21.21
N MET A 407 -25.03 7.37 -22.07
CA MET A 407 -25.38 8.75 -21.64
C MET A 407 -26.62 8.78 -20.76
N VAL A 408 -27.68 8.03 -21.11
CA VAL A 408 -28.89 7.91 -20.27
C VAL A 408 -28.53 7.29 -18.92
N GLY A 409 -27.72 6.22 -18.92
CA GLY A 409 -27.22 5.61 -17.67
C GLY A 409 -26.44 6.61 -16.82
N TRP A 410 -25.55 7.39 -17.43
CA TRP A 410 -24.78 8.43 -16.73
C TRP A 410 -25.67 9.51 -16.13
N PHE A 411 -26.67 10.01 -16.90
CA PHE A 411 -27.64 10.95 -16.38
C PHE A 411 -28.50 10.34 -15.24
N SER A 412 -28.78 9.04 -15.30
CA SER A 412 -29.46 8.33 -14.23
C SER A 412 -28.62 8.30 -12.94
N VAL A 413 -27.31 8.04 -13.05
CA VAL A 413 -26.35 8.12 -11.92
C VAL A 413 -26.37 9.51 -11.29
N ILE A 414 -26.20 10.56 -12.11
CA ILE A 414 -26.24 11.95 -11.63
C ILE A 414 -27.61 12.28 -11.02
N GLY A 415 -28.69 11.87 -11.66
CA GLY A 415 -30.05 12.09 -11.16
C GLY A 415 -30.30 11.40 -9.83
N LYS A 416 -29.84 10.15 -9.67
CA LYS A 416 -29.93 9.41 -8.43
C LYS A 416 -29.10 10.08 -7.33
N ALA A 417 -27.85 10.43 -7.60
CA ALA A 417 -26.99 11.15 -6.66
C ALA A 417 -27.63 12.48 -6.23
N SER A 418 -28.19 13.26 -7.19
CA SER A 418 -28.89 14.51 -6.91
C SER A 418 -30.19 14.31 -6.10
N THR A 419 -30.79 13.15 -6.16
CA THR A 419 -31.97 12.83 -5.35
C THR A 419 -31.59 12.45 -3.92
N LEU A 420 -30.45 11.74 -3.77
CA LEU A 420 -29.94 11.29 -2.47
C LEU A 420 -29.34 12.45 -1.67
N MET A 421 -28.66 13.39 -2.34
CA MET A 421 -27.94 14.52 -1.71
C MET A 421 -28.18 15.83 -2.51
N PRO A 422 -29.43 16.36 -2.54
CA PRO A 422 -29.76 17.49 -3.42
C PRO A 422 -29.09 18.78 -3.01
N ASP A 423 -29.02 19.06 -1.71
CA ASP A 423 -28.48 20.30 -1.19
C ASP A 423 -26.95 20.34 -1.30
N GLU A 424 -26.28 19.24 -1.01
CA GLU A 424 -24.83 19.11 -1.04
C GLU A 424 -24.30 19.17 -2.48
N LEU A 425 -24.89 18.42 -3.40
CA LEU A 425 -24.53 18.46 -4.81
C LEU A 425 -24.86 19.82 -5.42
N GLY A 426 -25.99 20.43 -5.06
CA GLY A 426 -26.34 21.79 -5.46
C GLY A 426 -25.31 22.82 -4.98
N ALA A 427 -24.84 22.69 -3.75
CA ALA A 427 -23.80 23.56 -3.19
C ALA A 427 -22.47 23.41 -3.94
N LEU A 428 -22.02 22.17 -4.21
CA LEU A 428 -20.79 21.93 -4.98
C LEU A 428 -20.88 22.41 -6.42
N MET A 429 -22.00 22.20 -7.09
CA MET A 429 -22.18 22.64 -8.48
C MET A 429 -22.28 24.16 -8.60
N SER A 430 -22.79 24.85 -7.56
CA SER A 430 -22.88 26.31 -7.51
C SER A 430 -21.57 26.95 -7.03
N ALA A 431 -20.73 26.20 -6.32
CA ALA A 431 -19.44 26.69 -5.89
C ALA A 431 -18.60 27.04 -7.12
N ASN A 432 -18.13 28.27 -7.20
CA ASN A 432 -17.19 28.67 -8.22
C ASN A 432 -15.84 28.05 -7.87
N LEU A 433 -15.60 26.82 -8.33
CA LEU A 433 -14.36 26.06 -8.06
C LEU A 433 -13.10 26.89 -8.36
N TYR A 434 -13.18 27.80 -9.34
CA TYR A 434 -12.10 28.74 -9.64
C TYR A 434 -11.87 29.77 -8.52
N ALA A 435 -12.91 30.13 -7.77
CA ALA A 435 -12.77 31.03 -6.62
C ALA A 435 -12.20 30.30 -5.38
N VAL A 436 -12.41 28.99 -5.27
CA VAL A 436 -11.92 28.16 -4.16
C VAL A 436 -10.47 27.71 -4.39
N LEU A 437 -10.08 27.43 -5.64
CA LEU A 437 -8.73 26.94 -5.99
C LEU A 437 -7.71 28.06 -6.22
N GLY A 438 -8.14 29.32 -6.08
CA GLY A 438 -7.25 30.49 -6.17
C GLY A 438 -6.74 30.77 -7.60
N ASN A 439 -6.59 32.03 -7.93
CA ASN A 439 -5.94 32.49 -9.13
C ASN A 439 -4.43 32.12 -9.14
#